data_02741f45d52beeee8bde8d357f6c5e91
#
_entry.id   02741f45d52beeee8bde8d357f6c5e91
#
_cell.length_a   1.000
_cell.length_b   1.000
_cell.length_c   1.000
_cell.angle_alpha   90.00
_cell.angle_beta   90.00
_cell.angle_gamma   90.00
#
_symmetry.space_group_name_H-M   'P 1'
#
loop_
_entity.id
_entity.type
_entity.pdbx_description
1 polymer ?
#
loop_
_entity_poly.entity_id
_entity_poly.type
_entity_poly.pdbx_seq_one_letter_code
_entity_poly.pdbx_strand_id
1 'polypeptide(L)'
;QFEGSSGVYNELQCGSYAFMDADYGRVLDRNGQRIDQSEWENALFLMTSIMSHVRADKAICDAGLKVQSLDSGLPVIFGRHDVKYVKCTDEHGEIEDPECSLRVGDKLKLVPGHCDPTCNLHDWYVGVRNGKVEALWPITARGKAF
;
A
#
# COMPACT_ATOMS: atom_id res chain seq x y z
N GLN A 1 -14.95 14.67 4.82
CA GLN A 1 -15.87 15.23 5.85
C GLN A 1 -16.34 16.64 5.50
N PHE A 2 -15.43 17.51 5.01
CA PHE A 2 -15.77 18.91 4.71
C PHE A 2 -16.86 19.01 3.62
N GLU A 3 -16.66 18.37 2.50
CA GLU A 3 -17.59 18.40 1.36
C GLU A 3 -18.95 17.80 1.73
N GLY A 4 -18.94 16.64 2.40
CA GLY A 4 -20.17 15.95 2.79
C GLY A 4 -20.99 16.66 3.88
N SER A 5 -20.37 17.55 4.67
CA SER A 5 -21.05 18.31 5.73
C SER A 5 -21.34 19.77 5.38
N SER A 6 -20.84 20.25 4.23
CA SER A 6 -20.93 21.68 3.85
C SER A 6 -22.33 22.13 3.46
N GLY A 7 -23.20 21.21 3.01
CA GLY A 7 -24.50 21.53 2.43
C GLY A 7 -24.45 22.20 1.05
N VAL A 8 -23.26 22.33 0.45
CA VAL A 8 -23.03 22.94 -0.86
C VAL A 8 -22.95 21.87 -1.95
N TYR A 9 -22.22 20.78 -1.65
CA TYR A 9 -22.03 19.69 -2.59
C TYR A 9 -23.16 18.67 -2.46
N ASN A 10 -23.72 18.23 -3.59
CA ASN A 10 -24.79 17.22 -3.66
C ASN A 10 -24.30 15.89 -4.25
N GLU A 11 -23.05 15.84 -4.70
CA GLU A 11 -22.41 14.64 -5.25
C GLU A 11 -20.93 14.66 -4.89
N LEU A 12 -20.38 13.49 -4.51
CA LEU A 12 -18.97 13.28 -4.21
C LEU A 12 -18.43 12.19 -5.12
N GLN A 13 -17.35 12.47 -5.84
CA GLN A 13 -16.65 11.48 -6.68
C GLN A 13 -15.59 10.74 -5.86
N CYS A 14 -16.04 9.82 -5.02
CA CYS A 14 -15.17 9.04 -4.16
C CYS A 14 -14.54 7.89 -4.94
N GLY A 15 -13.22 7.74 -4.87
CA GLY A 15 -12.44 6.69 -5.53
C GLY A 15 -11.61 5.87 -4.54
N SER A 16 -10.52 6.43 -4.09
CA SER A 16 -9.49 5.73 -3.30
C SER A 16 -9.98 5.18 -1.96
N TYR A 17 -11.11 5.64 -1.44
CA TYR A 17 -11.69 5.14 -0.18
C TYR A 17 -11.96 3.62 -0.20
N ALA A 18 -12.19 3.05 -1.40
CA ALA A 18 -12.47 1.63 -1.56
C ALA A 18 -11.26 0.74 -1.21
N PHE A 19 -10.07 1.28 -1.38
CA PHE A 19 -8.81 0.59 -1.13
C PHE A 19 -8.02 1.20 0.02
N MET A 20 -8.08 2.51 0.16
CA MET A 20 -7.16 3.33 0.93
C MET A 20 -5.69 3.07 0.55
N ASP A 21 -4.84 4.04 0.77
CA ASP A 21 -3.40 3.93 0.53
C ASP A 21 -2.62 4.75 1.57
N ALA A 22 -1.29 4.76 1.46
CA ALA A 22 -0.44 5.45 2.41
C ALA A 22 -0.58 6.98 2.29
N ASP A 23 -0.97 7.51 1.13
CA ASP A 23 -1.20 8.94 0.95
C ASP A 23 -2.44 9.40 1.71
N TYR A 24 -3.56 8.73 1.49
CA TYR A 24 -4.79 9.00 2.24
C TYR A 24 -4.65 8.71 3.73
N GLY A 25 -3.86 7.71 4.12
CA GLY A 25 -3.53 7.44 5.52
C GLY A 25 -2.75 8.56 6.23
N ARG A 26 -2.22 9.54 5.49
CA ARG A 26 -1.57 10.74 6.04
C ARG A 26 -2.52 11.92 6.27
N VAL A 27 -3.73 11.86 5.71
CA VAL A 27 -4.74 12.92 5.84
C VAL A 27 -5.17 13.07 7.29
N LEU A 28 -5.27 14.30 7.74
CA LEU A 28 -5.70 14.63 9.10
C LEU A 28 -7.16 15.08 9.11
N ASP A 29 -7.86 14.75 10.17
CA ASP A 29 -9.19 15.26 10.45
C ASP A 29 -9.14 16.73 10.86
N ARG A 30 -10.32 17.32 11.14
CA ARG A 30 -10.46 18.70 11.59
C ARG A 30 -9.73 19.03 12.91
N ASN A 31 -9.38 18.01 13.70
CA ASN A 31 -8.68 18.14 14.98
C ASN A 31 -7.17 17.92 14.84
N GLY A 32 -6.68 17.73 13.60
CA GLY A 32 -5.28 17.41 13.33
C GLY A 32 -4.90 15.97 13.69
N GLN A 33 -5.88 15.09 13.89
CA GLN A 33 -5.66 13.68 14.12
C GLN A 33 -5.72 12.91 12.79
N ARG A 34 -4.95 11.83 12.66
CA ARG A 34 -5.09 10.94 11.50
C ARG A 34 -6.49 10.33 11.50
N ILE A 35 -7.06 10.18 10.31
CA ILE A 35 -8.33 9.46 10.13
C ILE A 35 -8.18 8.09 10.77
N ASP A 36 -9.15 7.74 11.63
CA ASP A 36 -9.16 6.47 12.31
C ASP A 36 -9.23 5.33 11.28
N GLN A 37 -8.25 4.45 11.32
CA GLN A 37 -8.21 3.28 10.44
C GLN A 37 -9.37 2.30 10.69
N SER A 38 -10.07 2.41 11.81
CA SER A 38 -11.31 1.65 12.04
C SER A 38 -12.49 2.15 11.19
N GLU A 39 -12.45 3.40 10.73
CA GLU A 39 -13.46 3.94 9.80
C GLU A 39 -13.09 3.64 8.33
N TRP A 40 -11.78 3.63 8.02
CA TRP A 40 -11.26 3.48 6.66
C TRP A 40 -10.09 2.50 6.62
N GLU A 41 -10.41 1.22 6.59
CA GLU A 41 -9.40 0.15 6.54
C GLU A 41 -8.71 0.08 5.17
N ASN A 42 -7.44 -0.33 5.18
CA ASN A 42 -6.74 -0.67 3.95
C ASN A 42 -7.26 -2.00 3.41
N ALA A 43 -7.64 -2.03 2.14
CA ALA A 43 -8.11 -3.24 1.46
C ALA A 43 -7.20 -3.69 0.31
N LEU A 44 -6.26 -2.84 -0.13
CA LEU A 44 -5.29 -3.15 -1.17
C LEU A 44 -3.89 -3.29 -0.58
N PHE A 45 -3.25 -4.41 -0.87
CA PHE A 45 -1.89 -4.71 -0.42
C PHE A 45 -1.05 -5.29 -1.55
N LEU A 46 0.23 -4.93 -1.59
CA LEU A 46 1.24 -5.70 -2.29
C LEU A 46 1.84 -6.73 -1.33
N MET A 47 1.79 -8.00 -1.70
CA MET A 47 2.51 -9.03 -0.97
C MET A 47 3.95 -9.08 -1.48
N THR A 48 4.91 -8.96 -0.59
CA THR A 48 6.34 -9.03 -0.91
C THR A 48 7.04 -10.04 -0.02
N SER A 49 8.20 -10.51 -0.49
CA SER A 49 9.04 -11.45 0.23
C SER A 49 10.38 -10.82 0.55
N ILE A 50 10.94 -11.15 1.70
CA ILE A 50 12.32 -10.81 2.02
C ILE A 50 13.25 -11.73 1.21
N MET A 51 14.04 -11.12 0.32
CA MET A 51 14.96 -11.80 -0.58
C MET A 51 16.37 -11.92 -0.01
N SER A 52 16.76 -10.94 0.82
CA SER A 52 18.11 -10.85 1.35
C SER A 52 18.11 -10.09 2.67
N HIS A 53 18.97 -10.50 3.58
CA HIS A 53 19.22 -9.86 4.86
C HIS A 53 20.73 -9.91 5.18
N VAL A 54 21.51 -9.22 4.35
CA VAL A 54 22.99 -9.29 4.41
C VAL A 54 23.53 -8.45 5.58
N ARG A 55 22.84 -7.37 5.93
CA ARG A 55 23.17 -6.49 7.05
C ARG A 55 22.15 -6.68 8.15
N ALA A 56 22.62 -6.64 9.41
CA ALA A 56 21.75 -6.83 10.58
C ALA A 56 20.60 -5.81 10.68
N ASP A 57 20.82 -4.60 10.16
CA ASP A 57 19.90 -3.47 10.21
C ASP A 57 19.07 -3.25 8.94
N LYS A 58 19.18 -4.18 7.95
CA LYS A 58 18.63 -3.95 6.62
C LYS A 58 18.23 -5.23 5.92
N ALA A 59 17.02 -5.25 5.41
CA ALA A 59 16.50 -6.30 4.55
C ALA A 59 16.16 -5.77 3.15
N ILE A 60 16.16 -6.65 2.16
CA ILE A 60 15.77 -6.38 0.77
C ILE A 60 14.55 -7.25 0.43
N CYS A 61 13.53 -6.63 -0.15
CA CYS A 61 12.34 -7.31 -0.64
C CYS A 61 12.21 -7.22 -2.16
N ASP A 62 11.36 -8.07 -2.74
CA ASP A 62 11.09 -8.17 -4.19
C ASP A 62 10.04 -7.16 -4.71
N ALA A 63 9.75 -6.11 -3.96
CA ALA A 63 8.80 -5.07 -4.36
C ALA A 63 9.52 -3.76 -4.70
N GLY A 64 9.86 -3.57 -5.96
CA GLY A 64 10.44 -2.34 -6.53
C GLY A 64 9.43 -1.55 -7.38
N LEU A 65 9.94 -0.63 -8.21
CA LEU A 65 9.15 0.24 -9.10
C LEU A 65 8.31 -0.52 -10.12
N LYS A 66 8.70 -1.72 -10.49
CA LYS A 66 7.96 -2.55 -11.45
C LYS A 66 6.62 -3.06 -10.91
N VAL A 67 6.39 -2.99 -9.60
CA VAL A 67 5.17 -3.50 -8.96
C VAL A 67 4.40 -2.47 -8.17
N GLN A 68 4.94 -1.26 -7.99
CA GLN A 68 4.27 -0.17 -7.28
C GLN A 68 4.69 1.21 -7.79
N SER A 69 3.79 2.17 -7.69
CA SER A 69 4.09 3.57 -7.97
C SER A 69 4.58 4.29 -6.72
N LEU A 70 5.46 5.26 -6.90
CA LEU A 70 6.00 6.12 -5.84
C LEU A 70 5.63 7.60 -6.00
N ASP A 71 4.70 7.91 -6.89
CA ASP A 71 4.26 9.29 -7.19
C ASP A 71 3.74 10.04 -5.95
N SER A 72 3.11 9.33 -5.01
CA SER A 72 2.68 9.87 -3.70
C SER A 72 3.54 9.40 -2.53
N GLY A 73 4.72 8.86 -2.79
CA GLY A 73 5.69 8.44 -1.79
C GLY A 73 5.82 6.94 -1.60
N LEU A 74 6.66 6.57 -0.64
CA LEU A 74 6.98 5.18 -0.34
C LEU A 74 5.80 4.44 0.31
N PRO A 75 5.70 3.11 0.10
CA PRO A 75 4.70 2.28 0.77
C PRO A 75 4.94 2.21 2.28
N VAL A 76 3.91 1.78 3.00
CA VAL A 76 3.96 1.49 4.44
C VAL A 76 3.83 -0.01 4.65
N ILE A 77 4.62 -0.57 5.57
CA ILE A 77 4.52 -1.99 5.92
C ILE A 77 3.34 -2.17 6.88
N PHE A 78 2.33 -2.90 6.44
CA PHE A 78 1.09 -3.09 7.18
C PHE A 78 1.31 -3.91 8.46
N GLY A 79 0.84 -3.37 9.60
CA GLY A 79 0.89 -4.06 10.88
C GLY A 79 2.30 -4.19 11.50
N ARG A 80 3.31 -3.52 10.93
CA ARG A 80 4.69 -3.55 11.44
C ARG A 80 5.21 -2.12 11.59
N HIS A 81 5.44 -1.70 12.82
CA HIS A 81 5.96 -0.37 13.16
C HIS A 81 7.46 -0.38 13.51
N ASP A 82 8.01 -1.57 13.66
CA ASP A 82 9.41 -1.87 13.99
C ASP A 82 10.33 -1.87 12.77
N VAL A 83 9.76 -1.96 11.57
CA VAL A 83 10.47 -1.95 10.29
C VAL A 83 9.91 -0.90 9.35
N LYS A 84 10.74 -0.38 8.43
CA LYS A 84 10.34 0.70 7.53
C LYS A 84 10.87 0.49 6.12
N TYR A 85 9.99 0.60 5.13
CA TYR A 85 10.40 0.65 3.73
C TYR A 85 11.02 2.02 3.42
N VAL A 86 12.28 2.07 2.99
CA VAL A 86 13.03 3.33 2.92
C VAL A 86 13.57 3.68 1.54
N LYS A 87 13.67 2.69 0.66
CA LYS A 87 14.21 2.93 -0.68
C LYS A 87 13.63 1.94 -1.67
N CYS A 88 13.41 2.41 -2.89
CA CYS A 88 12.96 1.61 -4.02
C CYS A 88 13.99 1.67 -5.15
N THR A 89 14.24 0.52 -5.75
CA THR A 89 14.93 0.37 -7.03
C THR A 89 13.95 -0.22 -8.04
N ASP A 90 14.40 -0.54 -9.25
CA ASP A 90 13.50 -1.07 -10.29
C ASP A 90 12.74 -2.32 -9.84
N GLU A 91 13.43 -3.27 -9.19
CA GLU A 91 12.88 -4.58 -8.82
C GLU A 91 12.80 -4.81 -7.31
N HIS A 92 13.55 -4.05 -6.53
CA HIS A 92 13.69 -4.32 -5.10
C HIS A 92 13.37 -3.12 -4.23
N GLY A 93 12.90 -3.42 -3.02
CA GLY A 93 12.75 -2.46 -1.93
C GLY A 93 13.75 -2.71 -0.82
N GLU A 94 14.24 -1.62 -0.23
CA GLU A 94 15.10 -1.65 0.95
C GLU A 94 14.26 -1.36 2.19
N ILE A 95 14.42 -2.20 3.21
CA ILE A 95 13.70 -2.12 4.48
C ILE A 95 14.72 -1.94 5.60
N GLU A 96 14.56 -0.88 6.39
CA GLU A 96 15.23 -0.74 7.67
C GLU A 96 14.63 -1.73 8.67
N ASP A 97 15.50 -2.52 9.32
CA ASP A 97 15.16 -3.55 10.30
C ASP A 97 16.15 -3.48 11.49
N PRO A 98 16.05 -2.43 12.32
CA PRO A 98 17.04 -2.17 13.36
C PRO A 98 17.14 -3.27 14.42
N GLU A 99 16.08 -4.04 14.60
CA GLU A 99 16.03 -5.15 15.56
C GLU A 99 16.37 -6.52 14.95
N CYS A 100 16.74 -6.54 13.67
CA CYS A 100 17.03 -7.79 12.94
C CYS A 100 15.90 -8.82 13.06
N SER A 101 14.67 -8.34 12.94
CA SER A 101 13.45 -9.12 13.15
C SER A 101 13.03 -9.94 11.94
N LEU A 102 13.45 -9.53 10.74
CA LEU A 102 13.09 -10.17 9.47
C LEU A 102 14.03 -11.32 9.11
N ARG A 103 13.50 -12.29 8.39
CA ARG A 103 14.23 -13.43 7.84
C ARG A 103 13.99 -13.53 6.33
N VAL A 104 14.96 -14.08 5.60
CA VAL A 104 14.77 -14.43 4.18
C VAL A 104 13.60 -15.39 4.04
N GLY A 105 12.68 -15.06 3.13
CA GLY A 105 11.44 -15.80 2.92
C GLY A 105 10.22 -15.27 3.68
N ASP A 106 10.40 -14.40 4.65
CA ASP A 106 9.27 -13.73 5.33
C ASP A 106 8.42 -12.96 4.32
N LYS A 107 7.11 -12.97 4.55
CA LYS A 107 6.13 -12.26 3.75
C LYS A 107 5.65 -11.01 4.47
N LEU A 108 5.64 -9.91 3.76
CA LEU A 108 5.11 -8.64 4.24
C LEU A 108 3.97 -8.17 3.33
N LYS A 109 3.06 -7.40 3.90
CA LYS A 109 2.06 -6.65 3.17
C LYS A 109 2.48 -5.19 3.12
N LEU A 110 2.57 -4.63 1.93
CA LEU A 110 2.80 -3.21 1.74
C LEU A 110 1.48 -2.52 1.39
N VAL A 111 1.15 -1.46 2.11
CA VAL A 111 0.14 -0.49 1.68
C VAL A 111 0.83 0.42 0.67
N PRO A 112 0.41 0.46 -0.61
CA PRO A 112 1.08 1.27 -1.62
C PRO A 112 1.02 2.76 -1.27
N GLY A 113 1.98 3.53 -1.76
CA GLY A 113 1.97 4.99 -1.64
C GLY A 113 0.74 5.61 -2.27
N HIS A 114 0.34 5.10 -3.44
CA HIS A 114 -0.85 5.49 -4.20
C HIS A 114 -1.47 4.26 -4.88
N CYS A 115 -2.75 4.03 -4.67
CA CYS A 115 -3.41 2.83 -5.17
C CYS A 115 -3.59 2.82 -6.69
N ASP A 116 -4.01 3.91 -7.31
CA ASP A 116 -4.42 3.96 -8.72
C ASP A 116 -3.30 3.56 -9.69
N PRO A 117 -2.15 4.25 -9.73
CA PRO A 117 -1.07 3.87 -10.65
C PRO A 117 -0.43 2.53 -10.27
N THR A 118 -0.48 2.13 -9.00
CA THR A 118 -0.01 0.81 -8.58
C THR A 118 -0.88 -0.30 -9.18
N CYS A 119 -2.20 -0.18 -9.13
CA CYS A 119 -3.12 -1.15 -9.76
C CYS A 119 -2.87 -1.28 -11.25
N ASN A 120 -2.53 -0.20 -11.94
CA ASN A 120 -2.26 -0.20 -13.38
C ASN A 120 -1.02 -1.03 -13.77
N LEU A 121 -0.15 -1.40 -12.83
CA LEU A 121 1.03 -2.23 -13.07
C LEU A 121 0.72 -3.74 -13.03
N HIS A 122 -0.48 -4.13 -12.58
CA HIS A 122 -0.84 -5.53 -12.37
C HIS A 122 -1.97 -5.98 -13.29
N ASP A 123 -1.99 -7.28 -13.61
CA ASP A 123 -3.03 -7.89 -14.45
C ASP A 123 -4.25 -8.33 -13.64
N TRP A 124 -4.06 -8.65 -12.36
CA TRP A 124 -5.06 -9.31 -11.52
C TRP A 124 -5.08 -8.77 -10.10
N TYR A 125 -6.27 -8.69 -9.52
CA TYR A 125 -6.45 -8.68 -8.08
C TYR A 125 -6.63 -10.11 -7.58
N VAL A 126 -5.98 -10.43 -6.47
CA VAL A 126 -6.17 -11.68 -5.74
C VAL A 126 -7.05 -11.37 -4.53
N GLY A 127 -8.32 -11.74 -4.59
CA GLY A 127 -9.27 -11.59 -3.48
C GLY A 127 -8.99 -12.60 -2.37
N VAL A 128 -8.67 -12.10 -1.18
CA VAL A 128 -8.34 -12.93 -0.01
C VAL A 128 -9.30 -12.63 1.12
N ARG A 129 -9.89 -13.66 1.70
CA ARG A 129 -10.72 -13.57 2.90
C ARG A 129 -10.35 -14.68 3.88
N ASN A 130 -10.18 -14.34 5.16
CA ASN A 130 -9.81 -15.30 6.21
C ASN A 130 -8.57 -16.16 5.84
N GLY A 131 -7.57 -15.53 5.20
CA GLY A 131 -6.33 -16.18 4.78
C GLY A 131 -6.45 -17.13 3.58
N LYS A 132 -7.60 -17.16 2.89
CA LYS A 132 -7.85 -17.99 1.71
C LYS A 132 -8.10 -17.12 0.48
N VAL A 133 -7.56 -17.53 -0.64
CA VAL A 133 -7.90 -16.93 -1.94
C VAL A 133 -9.33 -17.36 -2.30
N GLU A 134 -10.22 -16.38 -2.51
CA GLU A 134 -11.61 -16.62 -2.90
C GLU A 134 -11.85 -16.28 -4.37
N ALA A 135 -11.12 -15.35 -4.93
CA ALA A 135 -11.35 -14.89 -6.29
C ALA A 135 -10.09 -14.32 -6.95
N LEU A 136 -10.09 -14.35 -8.28
CA LEU A 136 -9.15 -13.62 -9.12
C LEU A 136 -9.96 -12.70 -10.02
N TRP A 137 -9.70 -11.39 -9.98
CA TRP A 137 -10.37 -10.41 -10.81
C TRP A 137 -9.39 -9.76 -11.78
N PRO A 138 -9.63 -9.78 -13.09
CA PRO A 138 -8.76 -9.10 -14.03
C PRO A 138 -8.88 -7.58 -13.88
N ILE A 139 -7.76 -6.88 -13.96
CA ILE A 139 -7.73 -5.41 -14.00
C ILE A 139 -7.92 -4.98 -15.45
N THR A 140 -9.16 -4.98 -15.91
CA THR A 140 -9.51 -4.85 -17.33
C THR A 140 -9.20 -3.46 -17.92
N ALA A 141 -9.12 -2.43 -17.08
CA ALA A 141 -8.84 -1.06 -17.49
C ALA A 141 -7.34 -0.70 -17.51
N ARG A 142 -6.46 -1.62 -17.05
CA ARG A 142 -5.02 -1.33 -17.01
C ARG A 142 -4.45 -1.04 -18.40
N GLY A 143 -3.50 -0.12 -18.47
CA GLY A 143 -2.78 0.23 -19.71
C GLY A 143 -3.65 0.89 -20.78
N LYS A 144 -4.88 1.32 -20.46
CA LYS A 144 -5.82 1.94 -21.39
C LYS A 144 -5.90 3.46 -21.21
N ALA A 145 -4.75 4.09 -21.07
CA ALA A 145 -4.62 5.54 -21.06
C ALA A 145 -4.31 6.04 -22.48
N PHE A 146 -5.35 6.35 -23.28
CA PHE A 146 -5.25 6.90 -24.63
C PHE A 146 -6.36 7.91 -24.89
#